data_a99a35a9f3e566728cd8bcf5aec3d5c0
#
_entry.id   a99a35a9f3e566728cd8bcf5aec3d5c0
#
_cell.length_a   1.000
_cell.length_b   1.000
_cell.length_c   1.000
_cell.angle_alpha   90.00
_cell.angle_beta   90.00
_cell.angle_gamma   90.00
#
_symmetry.space_group_name_H-M   'P 1'
#
loop_
_entity.id
_entity.type
_entity.pdbx_description
1 polymer ?
#
loop_
_entity_poly.entity_id
_entity_poly.type
_entity_poly.pdbx_seq_one_letter_code
_entity_poly.pdbx_strand_id
1 'polypeptide(L)'
;SFQCGIDMMACQASGASYYPNSYNYDMLVKKEKCDLHRDRTIERFMKIKEELDVKKSIVTAGPPIILDEHMTHLNHYGDNASVFHDHWQVKEFDEDDSIFRVLPGDTFEFDTIEDRIEGPDKEEFIYENQKHNTYTSLGDRDLYDSAKFVFLTTMDNIMSKSKWLKKHIVEKLYLQVEGYDSFRFDFKNGLIVEEPVKRSGMFYVITMPSRVFIEIQEDGITDWEEAFLSMRCTFERSPDKYNPMIVGFFRNLQIDKLNRIKDSVEDTSILDETFNLNGCEVQRYCPHQYYDLKHHGKVSEDGKELTCLGHGWTWSLQDGEGINTRSKICIKNQS
;
A
#
# COMPACT_ATOMS: atom_id res chain seq x y z
N SER A 1 11.49 1.76 29.30
CA SER A 1 10.45 2.79 29.28
C SER A 1 11.11 4.15 29.07
N PHE A 2 10.87 4.77 27.94
CA PHE A 2 11.20 6.17 27.76
C PHE A 2 10.26 6.97 28.66
N GLN A 3 10.79 7.56 29.71
CA GLN A 3 10.04 8.42 30.66
C GLN A 3 10.02 9.89 30.23
N CYS A 4 10.49 10.24 29.03
CA CYS A 4 10.43 11.58 28.52
C CYS A 4 9.37 11.62 27.43
N GLY A 5 8.28 12.31 27.66
CA GLY A 5 7.28 12.60 26.63
C GLY A 5 7.93 13.27 25.41
N ILE A 6 7.36 13.05 24.23
CA ILE A 6 7.81 13.68 23.00
C ILE A 6 7.15 15.05 22.90
N ASP A 7 7.95 16.10 22.78
CA ASP A 7 7.39 17.46 22.70
C ASP A 7 6.63 17.66 21.38
N MET A 8 7.14 17.13 20.28
CA MET A 8 6.51 17.26 18.97
C MET A 8 6.70 16.02 18.09
N MET A 9 5.67 15.63 17.37
CA MET A 9 5.67 14.58 16.37
C MET A 9 5.18 15.13 15.03
N ALA A 10 5.91 14.88 13.95
CA ALA A 10 5.40 15.04 12.59
C ALA A 10 5.14 13.63 12.01
N CYS A 11 3.90 13.34 11.64
CA CYS A 11 3.52 12.01 11.20
C CYS A 11 2.54 12.08 10.02
N GLN A 12 2.71 11.15 9.09
CA GLN A 12 1.83 11.03 7.94
C GLN A 12 0.48 10.43 8.37
N ALA A 13 -0.60 11.08 7.95
CA ALA A 13 -1.97 10.58 8.08
C ALA A 13 -2.77 10.63 6.76
N SER A 14 -2.11 10.85 5.62
CA SER A 14 -2.78 11.04 4.33
C SER A 14 -3.43 9.79 3.76
N GLY A 15 -3.04 8.59 4.22
CA GLY A 15 -3.52 7.34 3.66
C GLY A 15 -3.10 7.08 2.21
N ALA A 16 -2.06 7.75 1.71
CA ALA A 16 -1.58 7.60 0.35
C ALA A 16 -1.26 6.12 0.03
N SER A 17 -2.13 5.48 -0.73
CA SER A 17 -2.04 4.06 -1.08
C SER A 17 -2.79 3.79 -2.38
N TYR A 18 -2.19 2.96 -3.24
CA TYR A 18 -2.90 2.44 -4.41
C TYR A 18 -3.97 1.40 -4.04
N TYR A 19 -3.89 0.76 -2.84
CA TYR A 19 -4.97 -0.06 -2.33
C TYR A 19 -5.90 0.78 -1.43
N PRO A 20 -7.22 0.70 -1.60
CA PRO A 20 -7.95 -0.02 -2.65
C PRO A 20 -8.25 0.85 -3.90
N ASN A 21 -7.73 2.07 -3.99
CA ASN A 21 -8.04 3.03 -5.05
C ASN A 21 -7.89 2.44 -6.46
N SER A 22 -6.76 1.82 -6.73
CA SER A 22 -6.39 1.27 -8.03
C SER A 22 -6.91 -0.16 -8.26
N TYR A 23 -7.66 -0.73 -7.32
CA TYR A 23 -8.23 -2.06 -7.47
C TYR A 23 -9.57 -2.03 -8.22
N ASN A 24 -9.77 -3.00 -9.10
CA ASN A 24 -10.99 -3.15 -9.88
C ASN A 24 -12.11 -3.80 -9.04
N TYR A 25 -12.61 -3.03 -8.05
CA TYR A 25 -13.76 -3.40 -7.25
C TYR A 25 -15.05 -2.76 -7.79
N ASP A 26 -16.18 -3.39 -7.48
CA ASP A 26 -17.46 -2.67 -7.51
C ASP A 26 -17.38 -1.39 -6.67
N MET A 27 -18.05 -0.32 -7.10
CA MET A 27 -17.93 1.01 -6.49
C MET A 27 -18.33 1.01 -5.02
N LEU A 28 -19.36 0.27 -4.62
CA LEU A 28 -19.81 0.20 -3.22
C LEU A 28 -18.76 -0.51 -2.37
N VAL A 29 -18.24 -1.63 -2.85
CA VAL A 29 -17.16 -2.38 -2.19
C VAL A 29 -15.88 -1.55 -2.11
N LYS A 30 -15.55 -0.80 -3.18
CA LYS A 30 -14.39 0.09 -3.19
C LYS A 30 -14.53 1.17 -2.13
N LYS A 31 -15.70 1.83 -2.05
CA LYS A 31 -15.97 2.87 -1.06
C LYS A 31 -15.81 2.34 0.37
N GLU A 32 -16.44 1.21 0.70
CA GLU A 32 -16.32 0.57 2.00
C GLU A 32 -14.85 0.30 2.38
N LYS A 33 -14.07 -0.25 1.45
CA LYS A 33 -12.63 -0.52 1.67
C LYS A 33 -11.82 0.78 1.85
N CYS A 34 -12.15 1.84 1.12
CA CYS A 34 -11.51 3.15 1.26
C CYS A 34 -11.81 3.76 2.63
N ASP A 35 -13.07 3.74 3.05
CA ASP A 35 -13.49 4.25 4.35
C ASP A 35 -12.76 3.50 5.48
N LEU A 36 -12.74 2.18 5.41
CA LEU A 36 -12.04 1.35 6.40
C LEU A 36 -10.52 1.60 6.43
N HIS A 37 -9.90 1.87 5.28
CA HIS A 37 -8.47 2.19 5.21
C HIS A 37 -8.18 3.56 5.82
N ARG A 38 -9.03 4.55 5.53
CA ARG A 38 -8.94 5.91 6.08
C ARG A 38 -9.07 5.90 7.59
N ASP A 39 -10.14 5.27 8.12
CA ASP A 39 -10.42 5.22 9.55
C ASP A 39 -9.25 4.58 10.33
N ARG A 40 -8.68 3.49 9.81
CA ARG A 40 -7.47 2.88 10.39
C ARG A 40 -6.25 3.78 10.37
N THR A 41 -6.10 4.61 9.34
CA THR A 41 -4.97 5.54 9.25
C THR A 41 -5.07 6.61 10.32
N ILE A 42 -6.27 7.15 10.54
CA ILE A 42 -6.56 8.12 11.59
C ILE A 42 -6.39 7.47 12.97
N GLU A 43 -7.02 6.31 13.20
CA GLU A 43 -6.90 5.57 14.46
C GLU A 43 -5.43 5.29 14.82
N ARG A 44 -4.62 4.89 13.84
CA ARG A 44 -3.18 4.66 14.05
C ARG A 44 -2.45 5.94 14.45
N PHE A 45 -2.73 7.08 13.79
CA PHE A 45 -2.12 8.36 14.13
C PHE A 45 -2.44 8.76 15.58
N MET A 46 -3.71 8.70 15.97
CA MET A 46 -4.18 9.03 17.33
C MET A 46 -3.54 8.11 18.37
N LYS A 47 -3.49 6.82 18.11
CA LYS A 47 -2.87 5.83 19.00
C LYS A 47 -1.37 6.06 19.20
N ILE A 48 -0.62 6.35 18.15
CA ILE A 48 0.82 6.66 18.25
C ILE A 48 1.02 7.92 19.10
N LYS A 49 0.20 8.96 18.89
CA LYS A 49 0.25 10.19 19.68
C LYS A 49 0.03 9.91 21.16
N GLU A 50 -0.98 9.12 21.51
CA GLU A 50 -1.29 8.73 22.89
C GLU A 50 -0.18 7.88 23.52
N GLU A 51 0.26 6.81 22.85
CA GLU A 51 1.28 5.89 23.40
C GLU A 51 2.64 6.53 23.63
N LEU A 52 3.00 7.52 22.82
CA LEU A 52 4.26 8.24 22.94
C LEU A 52 4.16 9.48 23.85
N ASP A 53 2.99 9.73 24.45
CA ASP A 53 2.71 10.94 25.27
C ASP A 53 3.16 12.23 24.54
N VAL A 54 2.73 12.35 23.25
CA VAL A 54 3.12 13.46 22.38
C VAL A 54 2.33 14.70 22.74
N LYS A 55 3.02 15.79 23.10
CA LYS A 55 2.37 17.04 23.47
C LYS A 55 1.76 17.77 22.27
N LYS A 56 2.42 17.72 21.11
CA LYS A 56 1.99 18.39 19.88
C LYS A 56 2.27 17.53 18.67
N SER A 57 1.36 17.51 17.71
CA SER A 57 1.49 16.73 16.50
C SER A 57 1.24 17.57 15.26
N ILE A 58 2.04 17.36 14.24
CA ILE A 58 1.84 17.92 12.90
C ILE A 58 1.42 16.80 11.97
N VAL A 59 0.27 16.95 11.31
CA VAL A 59 -0.17 16.05 10.25
C VAL A 59 0.55 16.42 8.96
N THR A 60 1.27 15.43 8.38
CA THR A 60 2.11 15.66 7.20
C THR A 60 1.68 14.79 6.01
N ALA A 61 2.26 15.06 4.85
CA ALA A 61 2.15 14.30 3.60
C ALA A 61 0.72 14.14 3.07
N GLY A 62 0.01 15.23 2.94
CA GLY A 62 -1.28 15.19 2.28
C GLY A 62 -2.18 16.38 2.64
N PRO A 63 -3.38 16.40 2.07
CA PRO A 63 -3.87 15.46 1.05
C PRO A 63 -3.17 15.67 -0.31
N PRO A 64 -2.90 14.59 -1.07
CA PRO A 64 -2.34 14.73 -2.42
C PRO A 64 -3.40 15.28 -3.39
N ILE A 65 -2.95 15.96 -4.43
CA ILE A 65 -3.80 16.41 -5.54
C ILE A 65 -3.42 15.63 -6.79
N ILE A 66 -4.41 14.97 -7.39
CA ILE A 66 -4.27 14.18 -8.61
C ILE A 66 -4.69 15.04 -9.80
N LEU A 67 -3.80 15.23 -10.76
CA LEU A 67 -4.03 16.09 -11.93
C LEU A 67 -4.49 15.31 -13.17
N ASP A 68 -4.31 14.00 -13.21
CA ASP A 68 -4.76 13.19 -14.34
C ASP A 68 -6.28 13.17 -14.41
N GLU A 69 -6.85 13.61 -15.53
CA GLU A 69 -8.29 13.87 -15.72
C GLU A 69 -9.17 12.68 -15.30
N HIS A 70 -8.78 11.46 -15.68
CA HIS A 70 -9.53 10.24 -15.37
C HIS A 70 -9.47 9.83 -13.90
N MET A 71 -8.59 10.42 -13.11
CA MET A 71 -8.40 10.14 -11.68
C MET A 71 -8.77 11.31 -10.77
N THR A 72 -9.24 12.43 -11.30
CA THR A 72 -9.60 13.61 -10.49
C THR A 72 -10.64 13.33 -9.44
N HIS A 73 -11.50 12.32 -9.66
CA HIS A 73 -12.47 11.87 -8.67
C HIS A 73 -11.82 11.48 -7.32
N LEU A 74 -10.55 11.11 -7.31
CA LEU A 74 -9.80 10.81 -6.09
C LEU A 74 -9.56 12.05 -5.21
N ASN A 75 -9.67 13.24 -5.77
CA ASN A 75 -9.52 14.50 -5.03
C ASN A 75 -10.78 14.87 -4.21
N HIS A 76 -11.93 14.24 -4.48
CA HIS A 76 -13.18 14.49 -3.77
C HIS A 76 -13.29 13.53 -2.57
N TYR A 77 -12.73 13.96 -1.44
CA TYR A 77 -12.61 13.15 -0.24
C TYR A 77 -13.97 12.97 0.45
N GLY A 78 -14.26 11.75 0.88
CA GLY A 78 -15.48 11.41 1.61
C GLY A 78 -16.68 11.00 0.74
N ASP A 79 -16.96 11.70 -0.35
CA ASP A 79 -18.10 11.41 -1.23
C ASP A 79 -17.79 10.30 -2.24
N ASN A 80 -16.54 10.18 -2.64
CA ASN A 80 -16.05 9.20 -3.59
C ASN A 80 -15.24 8.08 -2.94
N ALA A 81 -15.05 6.99 -3.66
CA ALA A 81 -14.22 5.86 -3.25
C ALA A 81 -12.73 6.22 -3.32
N SER A 82 -12.27 7.03 -2.37
CA SER A 82 -10.87 7.45 -2.23
C SER A 82 -10.37 7.17 -0.81
N VAL A 83 -9.13 6.66 -0.68
CA VAL A 83 -8.48 6.53 0.62
C VAL A 83 -7.94 7.86 1.14
N PHE A 84 -7.83 8.85 0.26
CA PHE A 84 -7.40 10.18 0.69
C PHE A 84 -8.48 10.83 1.53
N HIS A 85 -8.07 11.67 2.43
CA HIS A 85 -8.96 12.48 3.23
C HIS A 85 -8.36 13.87 3.39
N ASP A 86 -9.24 14.83 3.50
CA ASP A 86 -8.87 16.19 3.84
C ASP A 86 -8.61 16.26 5.35
N HIS A 87 -7.38 16.55 5.73
CA HIS A 87 -6.99 16.70 7.13
C HIS A 87 -7.81 17.75 7.88
N TRP A 88 -8.36 18.73 7.14
CA TRP A 88 -9.20 19.80 7.69
C TRP A 88 -10.63 19.36 7.99
N GLN A 89 -11.03 18.18 7.48
CA GLN A 89 -12.35 17.60 7.69
C GLN A 89 -12.33 16.38 8.63
N VAL A 90 -11.14 16.01 9.14
CA VAL A 90 -11.01 14.90 10.09
C VAL A 90 -11.42 15.39 11.47
N LYS A 91 -12.54 14.89 11.98
CA LYS A 91 -13.14 15.30 13.25
C LYS A 91 -12.18 15.12 14.42
N GLU A 92 -11.47 14.01 14.49
CA GLU A 92 -10.50 13.70 15.53
C GLU A 92 -9.34 14.70 15.58
N PHE A 93 -8.98 15.27 14.42
CA PHE A 93 -7.95 16.30 14.35
C PHE A 93 -8.48 17.70 14.69
N ASP A 94 -9.78 17.93 14.51
CA ASP A 94 -10.45 19.17 14.82
C ASP A 94 -10.79 19.30 16.31
N GLU A 95 -11.06 18.18 16.96
CA GLU A 95 -11.37 18.09 18.38
C GLU A 95 -10.13 18.11 19.31
N ASP A 96 -8.90 18.03 18.74
CA ASP A 96 -7.64 18.02 19.51
C ASP A 96 -6.77 19.22 19.16
N ASP A 97 -6.80 20.24 20.02
CA ASP A 97 -6.03 21.50 19.87
C ASP A 97 -4.50 21.30 19.80
N SER A 98 -4.01 20.11 20.12
CA SER A 98 -2.59 19.77 20.02
C SER A 98 -2.21 19.16 18.65
N ILE A 99 -3.16 19.04 17.72
CA ILE A 99 -2.93 18.56 16.36
C ILE A 99 -2.95 19.72 15.38
N PHE A 100 -1.81 19.97 14.75
CA PHE A 100 -1.62 21.07 13.80
C PHE A 100 -1.70 20.57 12.36
N ARG A 101 -2.48 21.26 11.57
CA ARG A 101 -2.61 21.06 10.13
C ARG A 101 -1.90 22.23 9.45
N VAL A 102 -0.84 21.95 8.73
CA VAL A 102 0.04 22.96 8.14
C VAL A 102 0.02 22.87 6.60
N LEU A 103 0.18 24.01 5.97
CA LEU A 103 0.37 24.13 4.52
C LEU A 103 1.84 24.40 4.19
N PRO A 104 2.30 24.07 2.97
CA PRO A 104 3.63 24.48 2.52
C PRO A 104 3.79 26.01 2.63
N GLY A 105 4.81 26.45 3.36
CA GLY A 105 5.07 27.86 3.61
C GLY A 105 4.61 28.36 4.97
N ASP A 106 3.77 27.62 5.70
CA ASP A 106 3.44 27.96 7.08
C ASP A 106 4.69 27.92 7.95
N THR A 107 4.86 28.91 8.80
CA THR A 107 5.88 28.95 9.86
C THR A 107 5.26 28.44 11.15
N PHE A 108 5.89 27.47 11.78
CA PHE A 108 5.43 26.88 13.02
C PHE A 108 6.40 27.21 14.14
N GLU A 109 5.97 28.04 15.07
CA GLU A 109 6.61 28.21 16.37
C GLU A 109 5.87 27.37 17.41
N PHE A 110 6.59 26.73 18.30
CA PHE A 110 6.19 25.62 19.18
C PHE A 110 4.72 25.63 19.71
N ASP A 111 4.10 26.78 19.79
CA ASP A 111 2.74 26.96 20.30
C ASP A 111 1.73 27.51 19.29
N THR A 112 2.19 28.10 18.20
CA THR A 112 1.34 28.77 17.22
C THR A 112 1.79 28.52 15.81
N ILE A 113 0.87 28.58 14.84
CA ILE A 113 1.21 28.73 13.43
C ILE A 113 1.27 30.22 13.14
N GLU A 114 2.46 30.71 12.83
CA GLU A 114 2.70 32.06 12.37
C GLU A 114 2.75 32.10 10.84
N ASP A 115 2.56 33.30 10.29
CA ASP A 115 2.64 33.55 8.84
C ASP A 115 1.87 32.52 7.99
N ARG A 116 0.66 32.14 8.45
CA ARG A 116 -0.19 31.22 7.70
C ARG A 116 -0.50 31.80 6.32
N ILE A 117 -0.11 31.07 5.29
CA ILE A 117 -0.44 31.36 3.91
C ILE A 117 -1.82 30.78 3.62
N GLU A 118 -2.74 31.58 3.08
CA GLU A 118 -3.96 31.04 2.49
C GLU A 118 -3.55 30.19 1.29
N GLY A 119 -3.82 28.90 1.38
CA GLY A 119 -3.62 27.97 0.26
C GLY A 119 -4.52 28.35 -0.91
N PRO A 120 -4.13 28.00 -2.13
CA PRO A 120 -4.99 28.20 -3.31
C PRO A 120 -6.30 27.42 -3.13
N ASP A 121 -7.38 27.93 -3.70
CA ASP A 121 -8.60 27.14 -3.84
C ASP A 121 -8.29 25.85 -4.58
N LYS A 122 -8.73 24.72 -4.01
CA LYS A 122 -8.35 23.40 -4.49
C LYS A 122 -8.84 23.14 -5.92
N GLU A 123 -10.09 23.54 -6.22
CA GLU A 123 -10.68 23.34 -7.55
C GLU A 123 -10.01 24.23 -8.59
N GLU A 124 -9.70 25.48 -8.23
CA GLU A 124 -8.93 26.38 -9.08
C GLU A 124 -7.53 25.85 -9.33
N PHE A 125 -6.83 25.37 -8.29
CA PHE A 125 -5.50 24.76 -8.42
C PHE A 125 -5.51 23.55 -9.36
N ILE A 126 -6.49 22.65 -9.21
CA ILE A 126 -6.64 21.47 -10.09
C ILE A 126 -6.87 21.94 -11.53
N TYR A 127 -7.83 22.84 -11.74
CA TYR A 127 -8.18 23.34 -13.07
C TYR A 127 -6.99 24.01 -13.79
N GLU A 128 -6.27 24.89 -13.11
CA GLU A 128 -5.12 25.59 -13.70
C GLU A 128 -3.97 24.63 -14.01
N ASN A 129 -3.71 23.64 -13.18
CA ASN A 129 -2.60 22.71 -13.37
C ASN A 129 -2.93 21.57 -14.33
N GLN A 130 -4.19 21.17 -14.47
CA GLN A 130 -4.60 20.18 -15.48
C GLN A 130 -4.30 20.63 -16.91
N LYS A 131 -4.38 21.93 -17.19
CA LYS A 131 -4.05 22.49 -18.50
C LYS A 131 -2.61 22.19 -18.94
N HIS A 132 -1.73 21.97 -18.00
CA HIS A 132 -0.32 21.68 -18.20
C HIS A 132 0.01 20.20 -18.12
N ASN A 133 -0.98 19.36 -17.76
CA ASN A 133 -0.79 17.92 -17.70
C ASN A 133 -0.87 17.33 -19.12
N THR A 134 0.28 16.90 -19.63
CA THR A 134 0.42 16.28 -20.97
C THR A 134 0.45 14.76 -20.90
N TYR A 135 0.15 14.16 -19.76
CA TYR A 135 0.19 12.72 -19.62
C TYR A 135 -0.85 12.04 -20.53
N THR A 136 -0.39 11.05 -21.27
CA THR A 136 -1.22 10.12 -22.05
C THR A 136 -0.94 8.69 -21.60
N SER A 137 -1.98 7.87 -21.48
CA SER A 137 -1.83 6.47 -21.05
C SER A 137 -1.19 5.56 -22.09
N LEU A 138 -1.32 5.91 -23.39
CA LEU A 138 -0.79 5.14 -24.49
C LEU A 138 0.60 5.67 -24.90
N GLY A 139 1.54 4.75 -24.95
CA GLY A 139 2.89 4.98 -25.49
C GLY A 139 2.98 4.72 -26.98
N ASP A 140 4.08 5.19 -27.58
CA ASP A 140 4.43 4.92 -28.97
C ASP A 140 4.76 3.45 -29.20
N ARG A 141 4.41 2.89 -30.37
CA ARG A 141 4.61 1.48 -30.70
C ARG A 141 6.07 1.07 -30.77
N ASP A 142 6.91 1.88 -31.40
CA ASP A 142 8.33 1.56 -31.58
C ASP A 142 9.07 1.63 -30.23
N LEU A 143 8.70 2.59 -29.39
CA LEU A 143 9.19 2.67 -28.00
C LEU A 143 8.72 1.48 -27.18
N TYR A 144 7.47 1.06 -27.34
CA TYR A 144 6.95 -0.13 -26.67
C TYR A 144 7.73 -1.40 -27.04
N ASP A 145 7.97 -1.63 -28.33
CA ASP A 145 8.68 -2.82 -28.80
C ASP A 145 10.12 -2.84 -28.24
N SER A 146 10.77 -1.68 -28.15
CA SER A 146 12.09 -1.52 -27.52
C SER A 146 12.04 -1.81 -26.02
N ALA A 147 11.07 -1.24 -25.32
CA ALA A 147 10.85 -1.46 -23.88
C ALA A 147 10.52 -2.93 -23.57
N LYS A 148 9.70 -3.57 -24.40
CA LYS A 148 9.37 -5.00 -24.30
C LYS A 148 10.63 -5.86 -24.41
N PHE A 149 11.53 -5.55 -25.32
CA PHE A 149 12.80 -6.28 -25.45
C PHE A 149 13.66 -6.15 -24.20
N VAL A 150 13.79 -4.94 -23.65
CA VAL A 150 14.52 -4.68 -22.39
C VAL A 150 13.88 -5.45 -21.25
N PHE A 151 12.55 -5.37 -21.10
CA PHE A 151 11.79 -6.08 -20.08
C PHE A 151 12.04 -7.60 -20.13
N LEU A 152 11.84 -8.23 -21.26
CA LEU A 152 12.00 -9.68 -21.41
C LEU A 152 13.43 -10.12 -21.11
N THR A 153 14.43 -9.38 -21.60
CA THR A 153 15.85 -9.68 -21.35
C THR A 153 16.22 -9.57 -19.87
N THR A 154 15.74 -8.51 -19.21
CA THR A 154 15.97 -8.29 -17.78
C THR A 154 15.28 -9.37 -16.95
N MET A 155 14.01 -9.65 -17.27
CA MET A 155 13.20 -10.62 -16.53
C MET A 155 13.66 -12.06 -16.71
N ASP A 156 14.26 -12.44 -17.82
CA ASP A 156 14.79 -13.80 -18.00
C ASP A 156 15.82 -14.14 -16.91
N ASN A 157 16.75 -13.23 -16.64
CA ASN A 157 17.74 -13.41 -15.59
C ASN A 157 17.08 -13.44 -14.18
N ILE A 158 16.17 -12.48 -13.90
CA ILE A 158 15.50 -12.37 -12.60
C ILE A 158 14.65 -13.62 -12.34
N MET A 159 13.82 -14.03 -13.30
CA MET A 159 12.91 -15.18 -13.16
C MET A 159 13.66 -16.47 -12.94
N SER A 160 14.78 -16.68 -13.65
CA SER A 160 15.61 -17.90 -13.48
C SER A 160 16.12 -18.06 -12.05
N LYS A 161 16.39 -16.94 -11.34
CA LYS A 161 16.86 -16.89 -9.96
C LYS A 161 15.73 -16.85 -8.92
N SER A 162 14.50 -16.56 -9.35
CA SER A 162 13.34 -16.34 -8.48
C SER A 162 12.42 -17.55 -8.34
N LYS A 163 12.86 -18.75 -8.76
CA LYS A 163 12.05 -19.99 -8.69
C LYS A 163 11.57 -20.35 -7.29
N TRP A 164 12.24 -19.89 -6.24
CA TRP A 164 11.84 -20.09 -4.85
C TRP A 164 10.48 -19.43 -4.54
N LEU A 165 10.13 -18.32 -5.23
CA LEU A 165 8.85 -17.62 -5.07
C LEU A 165 7.62 -18.47 -5.40
N LYS A 166 7.77 -19.57 -6.15
CA LYS A 166 6.67 -20.51 -6.45
C LYS A 166 5.96 -21.08 -5.20
N LYS A 167 6.65 -21.07 -4.05
CA LYS A 167 6.08 -21.50 -2.77
C LYS A 167 5.18 -20.43 -2.13
N HIS A 168 5.38 -19.16 -2.50
CA HIS A 168 4.75 -17.99 -1.89
C HIS A 168 3.77 -17.30 -2.84
N ILE A 169 4.02 -17.36 -4.15
CA ILE A 169 3.12 -16.83 -5.18
C ILE A 169 2.49 -18.03 -5.89
N VAL A 170 1.30 -18.37 -5.44
CA VAL A 170 0.52 -19.50 -5.99
C VAL A 170 -0.53 -19.02 -6.98
N GLU A 171 -0.79 -17.73 -7.03
CA GLU A 171 -1.64 -17.07 -8.00
C GLU A 171 -0.98 -17.10 -9.39
N LYS A 172 -1.80 -17.18 -10.44
CA LYS A 172 -1.34 -16.85 -11.79
C LYS A 172 -1.10 -15.34 -11.83
N LEU A 173 0.15 -14.92 -11.80
CA LEU A 173 0.52 -13.51 -11.83
C LEU A 173 0.69 -13.03 -13.27
N TYR A 174 -0.03 -11.97 -13.63
CA TYR A 174 0.02 -11.36 -14.94
C TYR A 174 0.38 -9.87 -14.85
N LEU A 175 1.19 -9.43 -15.80
CA LEU A 175 1.30 -8.03 -16.20
C LEU A 175 0.61 -7.86 -17.55
N GLN A 176 -0.41 -7.02 -17.61
CA GLN A 176 -1.08 -6.63 -18.85
C GLN A 176 -0.69 -5.20 -19.19
N VAL A 177 -0.06 -4.98 -20.34
CA VAL A 177 0.24 -3.64 -20.82
C VAL A 177 -0.91 -3.17 -21.70
N GLU A 178 -1.51 -2.03 -21.36
CA GLU A 178 -2.68 -1.49 -22.07
C GLU A 178 -2.40 -1.23 -23.54
N GLY A 179 -3.28 -1.75 -24.40
CA GLY A 179 -3.15 -1.64 -25.85
C GLY A 179 -2.13 -2.57 -26.49
N TYR A 180 -1.42 -3.38 -25.70
CA TYR A 180 -0.35 -4.26 -26.16
C TYR A 180 -0.46 -5.67 -25.54
N ASP A 181 0.65 -6.22 -25.06
CA ASP A 181 0.78 -7.63 -24.70
C ASP A 181 0.46 -7.88 -23.21
N SER A 182 0.30 -9.14 -22.88
CA SER A 182 0.18 -9.63 -21.52
C SER A 182 1.23 -10.70 -21.25
N PHE A 183 1.80 -10.65 -20.05
CA PHE A 183 2.91 -11.50 -19.63
C PHE A 183 2.54 -12.23 -18.35
N ARG A 184 2.67 -13.57 -18.36
CA ARG A 184 2.54 -14.38 -17.14
C ARG A 184 3.90 -14.70 -16.56
N PHE A 185 4.04 -14.49 -15.25
CA PHE A 185 5.23 -14.83 -14.48
C PHE A 185 5.16 -16.32 -14.05
N ASP A 186 5.94 -17.18 -14.68
CA ASP A 186 6.01 -18.60 -14.36
C ASP A 186 7.17 -18.90 -13.41
N PHE A 187 6.94 -18.69 -12.11
CA PHE A 187 7.96 -18.96 -11.08
C PHE A 187 8.36 -20.45 -10.99
N LYS A 188 7.52 -21.39 -11.45
CA LYS A 188 7.86 -22.81 -11.45
C LYS A 188 8.99 -23.10 -12.43
N ASN A 189 8.89 -22.54 -13.62
CA ASN A 189 9.87 -22.76 -14.70
C ASN A 189 10.93 -21.63 -14.71
N GLY A 190 10.68 -20.51 -14.06
CA GLY A 190 11.59 -19.38 -13.97
C GLY A 190 11.66 -18.58 -15.26
N LEU A 191 10.52 -18.30 -15.88
CA LEU A 191 10.44 -17.60 -17.17
C LEU A 191 9.17 -16.75 -17.27
N ILE A 192 9.15 -15.81 -18.21
CA ILE A 192 7.97 -15.04 -18.62
C ILE A 192 7.33 -15.73 -19.83
N VAL A 193 6.01 -15.82 -19.81
CA VAL A 193 5.20 -16.36 -20.92
C VAL A 193 4.29 -15.27 -21.45
N GLU A 194 4.43 -14.91 -22.71
CA GLU A 194 3.47 -14.03 -23.38
C GLU A 194 2.21 -14.83 -23.72
N GLU A 195 1.13 -14.52 -23.02
CA GLU A 195 -0.18 -15.16 -23.22
C GLU A 195 -1.30 -14.25 -22.75
N PRO A 196 -2.54 -14.42 -23.27
CA PRO A 196 -3.70 -13.68 -22.77
C PRO A 196 -3.98 -13.92 -21.29
N VAL A 197 -4.44 -12.90 -20.59
CA VAL A 197 -4.83 -12.97 -19.17
C VAL A 197 -5.96 -13.99 -18.97
N LYS A 198 -5.77 -14.94 -18.04
CA LYS A 198 -6.76 -15.95 -17.67
C LYS A 198 -7.28 -15.71 -16.26
N ARG A 199 -8.50 -15.19 -16.15
CA ARG A 199 -9.19 -14.88 -14.88
C ARG A 199 -9.94 -16.10 -14.33
N SER A 200 -9.25 -17.22 -14.19
CA SER A 200 -9.82 -18.46 -13.65
C SER A 200 -8.96 -19.03 -12.53
N GLY A 201 -9.60 -19.47 -11.45
CA GLY A 201 -8.92 -19.94 -10.24
C GLY A 201 -8.27 -18.78 -9.48
N MET A 202 -7.11 -19.02 -8.89
CA MET A 202 -6.34 -17.99 -8.21
C MET A 202 -5.51 -17.18 -9.21
N PHE A 203 -5.71 -15.86 -9.23
CA PHE A 203 -4.97 -14.97 -10.13
C PHE A 203 -4.70 -13.60 -9.50
N TYR A 204 -3.69 -12.92 -10.02
CA TYR A 204 -3.37 -11.53 -9.75
C TYR A 204 -2.96 -10.86 -11.06
N VAL A 205 -3.67 -9.82 -11.45
CA VAL A 205 -3.43 -9.07 -12.68
C VAL A 205 -3.05 -7.65 -12.33
N ILE A 206 -1.94 -7.19 -12.87
CA ILE A 206 -1.52 -5.79 -12.87
C ILE A 206 -1.73 -5.29 -14.29
N THR A 207 -2.63 -4.33 -14.48
CA THR A 207 -2.80 -3.63 -15.76
C THR A 207 -2.07 -2.31 -15.68
N MET A 208 -1.13 -2.11 -16.57
CA MET A 208 -0.22 -0.96 -16.60
C MET A 208 -0.40 -0.19 -17.90
N PRO A 209 -0.59 1.14 -17.87
CA PRO A 209 -0.54 1.96 -19.07
C PRO A 209 0.78 1.74 -19.83
N SER A 210 0.72 1.64 -21.15
CA SER A 210 1.92 1.38 -21.94
C SER A 210 2.96 2.50 -21.83
N ARG A 211 2.54 3.73 -21.60
CA ARG A 211 3.44 4.85 -21.31
C ARG A 211 4.26 4.61 -20.04
N VAL A 212 3.62 4.18 -18.95
CA VAL A 212 4.30 3.86 -17.67
C VAL A 212 5.26 2.69 -17.86
N PHE A 213 4.83 1.66 -18.61
CA PHE A 213 5.70 0.51 -18.91
C PHE A 213 6.97 0.93 -19.65
N ILE A 214 6.86 1.79 -20.68
CA ILE A 214 8.00 2.31 -21.44
C ILE A 214 8.94 3.08 -20.51
N GLU A 215 8.43 4.04 -19.74
CA GLU A 215 9.22 4.87 -18.83
C GLU A 215 10.02 4.03 -17.82
N ILE A 216 9.39 3.03 -17.21
CA ILE A 216 10.07 2.10 -16.30
C ILE A 216 11.25 1.39 -16.98
N GLN A 217 11.10 0.97 -18.23
CA GLN A 217 12.15 0.23 -18.93
C GLN A 217 13.28 1.16 -19.44
N GLU A 218 12.93 2.37 -19.89
CA GLU A 218 13.91 3.37 -20.34
C GLU A 218 14.78 3.86 -19.18
N ASP A 219 14.18 4.11 -18.02
CA ASP A 219 14.88 4.60 -16.83
C ASP A 219 15.58 3.47 -16.05
N GLY A 220 15.38 2.22 -16.42
CA GLY A 220 15.95 1.06 -15.73
C GLY A 220 15.46 0.91 -14.29
N ILE A 221 14.22 1.33 -13.99
CA ILE A 221 13.63 1.31 -12.66
C ILE A 221 13.42 -0.14 -12.22
N THR A 222 13.97 -0.48 -11.06
CA THR A 222 13.87 -1.81 -10.44
C THR A 222 12.93 -1.87 -9.24
N ASP A 223 12.42 -0.73 -8.82
CA ASP A 223 11.36 -0.58 -7.82
C ASP A 223 10.12 0.00 -8.51
N TRP A 224 9.14 -0.86 -8.76
CA TRP A 224 7.92 -0.45 -9.46
C TRP A 224 6.87 0.15 -8.52
N GLU A 225 7.19 0.33 -7.24
CA GLU A 225 6.24 0.91 -6.29
C GLU A 225 5.83 2.31 -6.65
N GLU A 226 6.74 3.13 -7.18
CA GLU A 226 6.41 4.49 -7.63
C GLU A 226 5.34 4.47 -8.73
N ALA A 227 5.47 3.54 -9.68
CA ALA A 227 4.45 3.34 -10.71
C ALA A 227 3.10 2.93 -10.12
N PHE A 228 3.10 2.09 -9.08
CA PHE A 228 1.88 1.69 -8.38
C PHE A 228 1.28 2.84 -7.56
N LEU A 229 2.12 3.60 -6.87
CA LEU A 229 1.71 4.77 -6.08
C LEU A 229 1.21 5.93 -6.95
N SER A 230 1.60 5.98 -8.22
CA SER A 230 1.02 6.94 -9.17
C SER A 230 -0.48 6.72 -9.40
N MET A 231 -1.02 5.56 -8.98
CA MET A 231 -2.40 5.08 -9.19
C MET A 231 -2.81 4.91 -10.65
N ARG A 232 -1.88 5.04 -11.60
CA ARG A 232 -2.12 4.80 -13.03
C ARG A 232 -2.27 3.33 -13.37
N CYS A 233 -1.66 2.43 -12.57
CA CYS A 233 -1.87 0.99 -12.70
C CYS A 233 -3.18 0.57 -12.06
N THR A 234 -3.84 -0.45 -12.61
CA THR A 234 -5.00 -1.09 -11.99
C THR A 234 -4.70 -2.52 -11.60
N PHE A 235 -5.37 -2.98 -10.56
CA PHE A 235 -5.14 -4.29 -9.97
C PHE A 235 -6.42 -5.10 -9.88
N GLU A 236 -6.32 -6.38 -10.19
CA GLU A 236 -7.41 -7.34 -10.05
C GLU A 236 -6.86 -8.64 -9.45
N ARG A 237 -7.56 -9.22 -8.49
CA ARG A 237 -7.10 -10.47 -7.86
C ARG A 237 -8.27 -11.35 -7.42
N SER A 238 -8.04 -12.63 -7.42
CA SER A 238 -8.95 -13.64 -6.89
C SER A 238 -8.17 -14.76 -6.20
N PRO A 239 -8.50 -15.12 -4.95
CA PRO A 239 -9.42 -14.41 -4.05
C PRO A 239 -8.86 -13.03 -3.65
N ASP A 240 -9.73 -12.18 -3.06
CA ASP A 240 -9.33 -10.86 -2.59
C ASP A 240 -8.48 -10.93 -1.32
N LYS A 241 -7.27 -11.49 -1.47
CA LYS A 241 -6.26 -11.59 -0.42
C LYS A 241 -4.95 -10.97 -0.87
N TYR A 242 -4.39 -10.12 -0.02
CA TYR A 242 -3.08 -9.52 -0.27
C TYR A 242 -1.96 -10.56 -0.20
N ASN A 243 -1.13 -10.59 -1.22
CA ASN A 243 0.09 -11.41 -1.23
C ASN A 243 1.32 -10.49 -1.17
N PRO A 244 2.02 -10.41 -0.02
CA PRO A 244 3.17 -9.53 0.14
C PRO A 244 4.33 -9.89 -0.79
N MET A 245 4.44 -11.14 -1.21
CA MET A 245 5.51 -11.58 -2.08
C MET A 245 5.37 -11.04 -3.51
N ILE A 246 4.14 -10.77 -3.98
CA ILE A 246 3.92 -10.13 -5.28
C ILE A 246 4.45 -8.70 -5.25
N VAL A 247 4.06 -7.92 -4.23
CA VAL A 247 4.54 -6.54 -4.09
C VAL A 247 6.03 -6.51 -3.82
N GLY A 248 6.53 -7.37 -2.92
CA GLY A 248 7.95 -7.50 -2.62
C GLY A 248 8.79 -7.85 -3.84
N PHE A 249 8.27 -8.66 -4.75
CA PHE A 249 8.92 -8.99 -6.01
C PHE A 249 9.07 -7.74 -6.90
N PHE A 250 8.00 -6.99 -7.15
CA PHE A 250 8.06 -5.82 -8.01
C PHE A 250 8.82 -4.63 -7.41
N ARG A 251 8.88 -4.52 -6.09
CA ARG A 251 9.72 -3.55 -5.39
C ARG A 251 11.22 -3.85 -5.47
N ASN A 252 11.59 -5.09 -5.77
CA ASN A 252 12.96 -5.56 -5.63
C ASN A 252 13.42 -6.36 -6.84
N LEU A 253 13.24 -5.83 -8.06
CA LEU A 253 13.65 -6.47 -9.31
C LEU A 253 15.17 -6.46 -9.51
N GLN A 254 15.90 -6.79 -8.44
CA GLN A 254 17.35 -6.98 -8.42
C GLN A 254 17.66 -8.28 -7.67
N ILE A 255 18.55 -9.09 -8.21
CA ILE A 255 18.85 -10.42 -7.67
C ILE A 255 19.29 -10.36 -6.21
N ASP A 256 20.17 -9.41 -5.87
CA ASP A 256 20.68 -9.28 -4.49
C ASP A 256 19.58 -8.87 -3.50
N LYS A 257 18.66 -8.01 -3.91
CA LYS A 257 17.51 -7.63 -3.10
C LYS A 257 16.54 -8.80 -2.92
N LEU A 258 16.27 -9.55 -3.99
CA LEU A 258 15.41 -10.75 -3.94
C LEU A 258 16.02 -11.85 -3.07
N ASN A 259 17.34 -12.02 -3.07
CA ASN A 259 18.01 -12.95 -2.18
C ASN A 259 17.86 -12.53 -0.71
N ARG A 260 17.97 -11.23 -0.37
CA ARG A 260 17.73 -10.74 0.99
C ARG A 260 16.30 -11.01 1.45
N ILE A 261 15.30 -10.84 0.56
CA ILE A 261 13.90 -11.19 0.88
C ILE A 261 13.80 -12.69 1.14
N LYS A 262 14.44 -13.52 0.32
CA LYS A 262 14.45 -14.97 0.51
C LYS A 262 15.01 -15.33 1.88
N ASP A 263 16.19 -14.79 2.24
CA ASP A 263 16.83 -15.06 3.51
C ASP A 263 15.96 -14.58 4.71
N SER A 264 15.30 -13.42 4.57
CA SER A 264 14.36 -12.88 5.57
C SER A 264 13.12 -13.74 5.75
N VAL A 265 12.61 -14.34 4.68
CA VAL A 265 11.43 -15.22 4.75
C VAL A 265 11.79 -16.58 5.34
N GLU A 266 13.03 -17.03 5.17
CA GLU A 266 13.55 -18.27 5.76
C GLU A 266 13.93 -18.11 7.26
N ASP A 267 14.23 -16.88 7.72
CA ASP A 267 14.44 -16.56 9.14
C ASP A 267 13.12 -16.14 9.81
N THR A 268 12.49 -17.10 10.47
CA THR A 268 11.21 -16.86 11.18
C THR A 268 11.39 -16.69 12.69
N SER A 269 12.61 -16.59 13.19
CA SER A 269 12.91 -16.62 14.64
C SER A 269 12.17 -15.56 15.45
N ILE A 270 12.00 -14.35 14.92
CA ILE A 270 11.24 -13.26 15.59
C ILE A 270 9.73 -13.55 15.65
N LEU A 271 9.22 -14.39 14.74
CA LEU A 271 7.79 -14.75 14.69
C LEU A 271 7.41 -15.80 15.72
N ASP A 272 8.38 -16.40 16.42
CA ASP A 272 8.13 -17.39 17.47
C ASP A 272 7.68 -16.74 18.80
N GLU A 273 7.87 -15.41 18.95
CA GLU A 273 7.38 -14.71 20.12
C GLU A 273 5.84 -14.66 20.13
N THR A 274 5.27 -14.94 21.28
CA THR A 274 3.81 -14.93 21.50
C THR A 274 3.41 -14.02 22.66
N PHE A 275 2.13 -13.66 22.69
CA PHE A 275 1.51 -12.98 23.82
C PHE A 275 0.13 -13.60 24.13
N ASN A 276 -0.33 -13.46 25.36
CA ASN A 276 -1.66 -13.96 25.73
C ASN A 276 -2.75 -12.97 25.28
N LEU A 277 -3.72 -13.47 24.55
CA LEU A 277 -4.90 -12.74 24.12
C LEU A 277 -6.13 -13.61 24.38
N ASN A 278 -6.97 -13.22 25.33
CA ASN A 278 -8.22 -13.92 25.68
C ASN A 278 -8.03 -15.42 25.98
N GLY A 279 -6.91 -15.81 26.58
CA GLY A 279 -6.63 -17.22 26.93
C GLY A 279 -5.97 -18.03 25.79
N CYS A 280 -5.67 -17.42 24.67
CA CYS A 280 -4.88 -18.02 23.59
C CYS A 280 -3.48 -17.39 23.53
N GLU A 281 -2.48 -18.16 23.20
CA GLU A 281 -1.18 -17.63 22.80
C GLU A 281 -1.18 -17.27 21.34
N VAL A 282 -1.01 -15.99 21.05
CA VAL A 282 -1.04 -15.43 19.70
C VAL A 282 0.34 -14.91 19.34
N GLN A 283 0.78 -15.13 18.08
CA GLN A 283 2.02 -14.56 17.55
C GLN A 283 2.08 -13.05 17.80
N ARG A 284 3.19 -12.58 18.36
CA ARG A 284 3.34 -11.19 18.79
C ARG A 284 3.57 -10.23 17.65
N TYR A 285 4.35 -10.61 16.64
CA TYR A 285 4.73 -9.70 15.57
C TYR A 285 4.00 -10.01 14.26
N CYS A 286 3.49 -8.95 13.64
CA CYS A 286 2.88 -9.03 12.31
C CYS A 286 3.90 -9.55 11.29
N PRO A 287 3.58 -10.59 10.52
CA PRO A 287 4.52 -11.18 9.57
C PRO A 287 4.91 -10.29 8.39
N HIS A 288 4.31 -9.10 8.26
CA HIS A 288 4.63 -8.15 7.18
C HIS A 288 5.87 -7.29 7.50
N GLN A 289 5.81 -6.53 8.59
CA GLN A 289 6.87 -5.59 8.99
C GLN A 289 7.07 -5.58 10.52
N TYR A 290 6.82 -6.70 11.16
CA TYR A 290 7.08 -6.92 12.58
C TYR A 290 6.41 -5.92 13.54
N TYR A 291 5.26 -5.35 13.14
CA TYR A 291 4.46 -4.56 14.06
C TYR A 291 4.03 -5.41 15.26
N ASP A 292 4.20 -4.88 16.46
CA ASP A 292 3.83 -5.56 17.70
C ASP A 292 2.30 -5.63 17.83
N LEU A 293 1.72 -6.79 17.54
CA LEU A 293 0.27 -7.02 17.58
C LEU A 293 -0.29 -6.94 19.00
N LYS A 294 0.54 -7.08 20.03
CA LYS A 294 0.12 -6.87 21.43
C LYS A 294 -0.27 -5.41 21.68
N HIS A 295 0.42 -4.47 21.07
CA HIS A 295 0.21 -3.03 21.23
C HIS A 295 -0.60 -2.42 20.08
N HIS A 296 -0.40 -2.89 18.87
CA HIS A 296 -0.99 -2.34 17.65
C HIS A 296 -1.96 -3.32 16.96
N GLY A 297 -2.41 -4.33 17.66
CA GLY A 297 -3.49 -5.22 17.21
C GLY A 297 -4.85 -4.74 17.72
N LYS A 298 -5.88 -4.83 16.88
CA LYS A 298 -7.27 -4.56 17.22
C LYS A 298 -8.07 -5.85 17.09
N VAL A 299 -8.73 -6.24 18.15
CA VAL A 299 -9.64 -7.38 18.15
C VAL A 299 -11.03 -6.91 17.72
N SER A 300 -11.70 -7.70 16.87
CA SER A 300 -13.09 -7.45 16.48
C SER A 300 -14.04 -7.51 17.68
N GLU A 301 -15.20 -6.85 17.58
CA GLU A 301 -16.19 -6.82 18.67
C GLU A 301 -16.68 -8.22 19.08
N ASP A 302 -16.77 -9.15 18.13
CA ASP A 302 -17.16 -10.54 18.39
C ASP A 302 -15.99 -11.42 18.89
N GLY A 303 -14.80 -10.85 19.03
CA GLY A 303 -13.61 -11.52 19.57
C GLY A 303 -12.98 -12.55 18.63
N LYS A 304 -13.37 -12.61 17.34
CA LYS A 304 -12.94 -13.68 16.43
C LYS A 304 -11.79 -13.32 15.51
N GLU A 305 -11.49 -12.04 15.37
CA GLU A 305 -10.51 -11.54 14.41
C GLU A 305 -9.50 -10.64 15.11
N LEU A 306 -8.26 -10.66 14.62
CA LEU A 306 -7.18 -9.74 15.01
C LEU A 306 -6.71 -8.98 13.80
N THR A 307 -6.78 -7.66 13.86
CA THR A 307 -6.34 -6.75 12.78
C THR A 307 -5.08 -5.99 13.20
N CYS A 308 -4.04 -6.00 12.38
CA CYS A 308 -2.88 -5.14 12.55
C CYS A 308 -3.21 -3.71 12.12
N LEU A 309 -3.16 -2.75 13.03
CA LEU A 309 -3.45 -1.34 12.73
C LEU A 309 -2.41 -0.72 11.78
N GLY A 310 -1.19 -1.23 11.77
CA GLY A 310 -0.14 -0.74 10.87
C GLY A 310 -0.44 -1.00 9.39
N HIS A 311 -1.00 -2.16 9.06
CA HIS A 311 -1.14 -2.62 7.67
C HIS A 311 -2.57 -3.04 7.30
N GLY A 312 -3.48 -3.13 8.28
CA GLY A 312 -4.84 -3.61 8.10
C GLY A 312 -4.96 -5.10 7.73
N TRP A 313 -3.91 -5.88 7.96
CA TRP A 313 -4.01 -7.32 7.81
C TRP A 313 -4.81 -7.90 8.95
N THR A 314 -5.72 -8.81 8.61
CA THR A 314 -6.67 -9.40 9.54
C THR A 314 -6.55 -10.92 9.49
N TRP A 315 -6.54 -11.53 10.67
CA TRP A 315 -6.47 -12.98 10.84
C TRP A 315 -7.62 -13.48 11.72
N SER A 316 -8.08 -14.68 11.43
CA SER A 316 -9.00 -15.42 12.30
C SER A 316 -8.27 -15.84 13.58
N LEU A 317 -8.84 -15.54 14.73
CA LEU A 317 -8.32 -16.00 16.04
C LEU A 317 -8.62 -17.47 16.32
N GLN A 318 -9.40 -18.13 15.47
CA GLN A 318 -9.69 -19.57 15.60
C GLN A 318 -8.51 -20.43 15.12
N ASP A 319 -7.88 -20.06 14.01
CA ASP A 319 -6.88 -20.90 13.32
C ASP A 319 -5.67 -20.13 12.79
N GLY A 320 -5.66 -18.80 12.96
CA GLY A 320 -4.59 -17.92 12.51
C GLY A 320 -4.56 -17.67 11.00
N GLU A 321 -5.55 -18.17 10.25
CA GLU A 321 -5.61 -17.96 8.80
C GLU A 321 -5.89 -16.50 8.45
N GLY A 322 -5.17 -15.97 7.46
CA GLY A 322 -5.38 -14.62 6.97
C GLY A 322 -6.73 -14.46 6.26
N ILE A 323 -7.50 -13.47 6.68
CA ILE A 323 -8.81 -13.14 6.08
C ILE A 323 -8.61 -12.35 4.80
N ASN A 324 -7.86 -11.25 4.86
CA ASN A 324 -7.57 -10.37 3.73
C ASN A 324 -6.10 -10.44 3.26
N THR A 325 -5.31 -11.33 3.84
CA THR A 325 -3.90 -11.58 3.50
C THR A 325 -3.64 -13.07 3.30
N ARG A 326 -2.57 -13.40 2.58
CA ARG A 326 -2.07 -14.79 2.46
C ARG A 326 -1.22 -15.23 3.65
N SER A 327 -0.80 -14.30 4.48
CA SER A 327 -0.04 -14.62 5.68
C SER A 327 -0.91 -15.32 6.72
N LYS A 328 -0.27 -16.18 7.49
CA LYS A 328 -0.85 -16.83 8.66
C LYS A 328 -0.09 -16.40 9.90
N ILE A 329 -0.77 -16.32 11.03
CA ILE A 329 -0.16 -16.15 12.35
C ILE A 329 -0.30 -17.41 13.19
N CYS A 330 0.66 -17.61 14.11
CA CYS A 330 0.59 -18.73 15.03
C CYS A 330 -0.43 -18.43 16.14
N ILE A 331 -1.36 -19.37 16.37
CA ILE A 331 -2.30 -19.35 17.49
C ILE A 331 -2.23 -20.69 18.20
N LYS A 332 -2.01 -20.68 19.53
CA LYS A 332 -1.99 -21.85 20.37
C LYS A 332 -3.08 -21.71 21.43
N ASN A 333 -4.08 -22.55 21.39
CA ASN A 333 -5.06 -22.61 22.46
C ASN A 333 -4.38 -23.19 23.72
N GLN A 334 -4.56 -22.55 24.86
CA GLN A 334 -4.17 -23.15 26.12
C GLN A 334 -5.15 -24.31 26.37
N SER A 335 -4.63 -25.53 26.35
CA SER A 335 -5.38 -26.78 26.66
C SER A 335 -5.74 -26.86 28.12
#